data_0d392a73ff83ba0f883dd9b544c8c8db
#
_entry.id   0d392a73ff83ba0f883dd9b544c8c8db
#
_cell.length_a   1.000
_cell.length_b   1.000
_cell.length_c   1.000
_cell.angle_alpha   90.00
_cell.angle_beta   90.00
_cell.angle_gamma   90.00
#
_symmetry.space_group_name_H-M   'P 1'
#
loop_
_entity.id
_entity.type
_entity.pdbx_description
1 polymer ?
#
loop_
_entity_poly.entity_id
_entity_poly.type
_entity_poly.pdbx_seq_one_letter_code
_entity_poly.pdbx_strand_id
1 'polypeptide(L)'
;MSRAPHSAVAIDAALERGDAALIAYLPVGFPSVEDSIRAGKVLADAGVDVIELGFPYSDPGMDGPTIQRATVAALERGTHLEDLFHAVDELTSYGISTTSMTYWNPVEWWGVERFAK
;
A
#
# COMPACT_ATOMS: atom_id res chain seq x y z
N MET A 1 -10.40 17.56 -5.20
CA MET A 1 -8.96 17.23 -5.21
C MET A 1 -8.66 16.37 -6.44
N SER A 2 -7.57 16.64 -7.12
CA SER A 2 -7.13 15.76 -8.21
C SER A 2 -6.62 14.46 -7.63
N ARG A 3 -6.86 13.37 -8.35
CA ARG A 3 -6.33 12.06 -7.98
C ARG A 3 -4.79 12.11 -8.01
N ALA A 4 -4.16 11.33 -7.14
CA ALA A 4 -2.71 11.24 -7.08
C ALA A 4 -2.09 10.83 -8.42
N PRO A 5 -0.90 11.32 -8.75
CA PRO A 5 -0.19 10.92 -9.96
C PRO A 5 0.31 9.47 -9.86
N HIS A 6 0.69 8.90 -10.99
CA HIS A 6 1.40 7.63 -10.98
C HIS A 6 2.72 7.73 -10.20
N SER A 7 3.17 6.63 -9.64
CA SER A 7 4.41 6.58 -8.83
C SER A 7 5.64 7.10 -9.58
N ALA A 8 5.76 6.82 -10.88
CA ALA A 8 6.85 7.36 -11.69
C ALA A 8 6.88 8.89 -11.67
N VAL A 9 5.71 9.53 -11.82
CA VAL A 9 5.60 10.99 -11.80
C VAL A 9 5.97 11.55 -10.42
N ALA A 10 5.56 10.89 -9.34
CA ALA A 10 5.89 11.29 -7.99
C ALA A 10 7.40 11.18 -7.71
N ILE A 11 8.04 10.13 -8.21
CA ILE A 11 9.49 9.90 -8.08
C ILE A 11 10.24 10.98 -8.88
N ASP A 12 9.85 11.23 -10.13
CA ASP A 12 10.46 12.26 -10.97
C ASP A 12 10.35 13.66 -10.33
N ALA A 13 9.22 13.97 -9.73
CA ALA A 13 9.02 15.24 -9.02
C ALA A 13 9.99 15.41 -7.84
N ALA A 14 10.25 14.32 -7.08
CA ALA A 14 11.24 14.36 -6.01
C ALA A 14 12.64 14.65 -6.56
N LEU A 15 13.02 13.94 -7.63
CA LEU A 15 14.32 14.14 -8.29
C LEU A 15 14.50 15.57 -8.85
N GLU A 16 13.44 16.13 -9.42
CA GLU A 16 13.45 17.50 -9.93
C GLU A 16 13.67 18.54 -8.81
N ARG A 17 13.20 18.26 -7.59
CA ARG A 17 13.48 19.10 -6.42
C ARG A 17 14.91 18.95 -5.89
N GLY A 18 15.67 17.99 -6.41
CA GLY A 18 17.01 17.65 -5.92
C GLY A 18 17.01 16.70 -4.72
N ASP A 19 15.87 16.05 -4.44
CA ASP A 19 15.72 15.11 -3.35
C ASP A 19 15.74 13.65 -3.84
N ALA A 20 15.98 12.72 -2.93
CA ALA A 20 15.68 11.33 -3.17
C ALA A 20 14.17 11.11 -2.92
N ALA A 21 13.54 10.24 -3.70
CA ALA A 21 12.17 9.86 -3.46
C ALA A 21 12.09 8.96 -2.21
N LEU A 22 11.14 9.26 -1.33
CA LEU A 22 10.89 8.45 -0.14
C LEU A 22 9.65 7.59 -0.36
N ILE A 23 9.84 6.27 -0.34
CA ILE A 23 8.77 5.29 -0.47
C ILE A 23 8.60 4.60 0.88
N ALA A 24 7.41 4.71 1.45
CA ALA A 24 7.09 4.10 2.73
C ALA A 24 6.22 2.86 2.52
N TYR A 25 6.56 1.76 3.20
CA TYR A 25 5.80 0.52 3.17
C TYR A 25 4.83 0.45 4.35
N LEU A 26 3.59 0.05 4.07
CA LEU A 26 2.57 -0.23 5.07
C LEU A 26 1.84 -1.54 4.75
N PRO A 27 1.70 -2.46 5.72
CA PRO A 27 0.81 -3.61 5.56
C PRO A 27 -0.64 -3.15 5.75
N VAL A 28 -1.49 -3.41 4.77
CA VAL A 28 -2.92 -3.13 4.89
C VAL A 28 -3.52 -4.05 5.94
N GLY A 29 -4.30 -3.45 6.85
CA GLY A 29 -4.99 -4.20 7.90
C GLY A 29 -4.27 -4.25 9.24
N PHE A 30 -3.07 -3.68 9.35
CA PHE A 30 -2.36 -3.61 10.62
C PHE A 30 -2.23 -2.16 11.13
N PRO A 31 -2.62 -1.90 12.39
CA PRO A 31 -3.33 -2.79 13.33
C PRO A 31 -4.78 -3.02 12.96
N SER A 32 -5.33 -2.24 12.06
CA SER A 32 -6.63 -2.41 11.40
C SER A 32 -6.56 -1.80 10.00
N VAL A 33 -7.55 -2.06 9.14
CA VAL A 33 -7.63 -1.43 7.81
C VAL A 33 -7.70 0.09 7.95
N GLU A 34 -8.57 0.58 8.83
CA GLU A 34 -8.76 2.03 9.05
C GLU A 34 -7.49 2.70 9.58
N ASP A 35 -6.78 2.05 10.52
CA ASP A 35 -5.54 2.58 11.08
C ASP A 35 -4.41 2.58 10.06
N SER A 36 -4.32 1.57 9.19
CA SER A 36 -3.32 1.54 8.13
C SER A 36 -3.55 2.68 7.12
N ILE A 37 -4.80 2.95 6.76
CA ILE A 37 -5.16 4.07 5.87
C ILE A 37 -4.81 5.40 6.54
N ARG A 38 -5.16 5.56 7.82
CA ARG A 38 -4.84 6.79 8.59
C ARG A 38 -3.33 7.01 8.66
N ALA A 39 -2.56 5.95 8.92
CA ALA A 39 -1.11 6.03 8.91
C ALA A 39 -0.55 6.48 7.55
N GLY A 40 -1.14 5.98 6.46
CA GLY A 40 -0.79 6.41 5.11
C GLY A 40 -1.03 7.91 4.89
N LYS A 41 -2.16 8.44 5.37
CA LYS A 41 -2.46 9.87 5.28
C LYS A 41 -1.47 10.72 6.09
N VAL A 42 -1.09 10.27 7.28
CA VAL A 42 -0.08 10.94 8.11
C VAL A 42 1.28 10.96 7.41
N LEU A 43 1.67 9.84 6.81
CA LEU A 43 2.92 9.77 6.04
C LEU A 43 2.90 10.71 4.83
N ALA A 44 1.78 10.80 4.13
CA ALA A 44 1.61 11.73 3.01
C ALA A 44 1.79 13.18 3.47
N ASP A 45 1.15 13.55 4.57
CA ASP A 45 1.27 14.89 5.16
C ASP A 45 2.71 15.20 5.62
N ALA A 46 3.46 14.19 6.01
CA ALA A 46 4.86 14.32 6.42
C ALA A 46 5.85 14.40 5.25
N GLY A 47 5.38 14.24 4.00
CA GLY A 47 6.21 14.43 2.81
C GLY A 47 6.70 13.15 2.14
N VAL A 48 6.14 12.00 2.46
CA VAL A 48 6.41 10.76 1.72
C VAL A 48 5.91 10.89 0.28
N ASP A 49 6.69 10.42 -0.68
CA ASP A 49 6.38 10.57 -2.11
C ASP A 49 5.48 9.46 -2.63
N VAL A 50 5.69 8.23 -2.17
CA VAL A 50 4.91 7.05 -2.58
C VAL A 50 4.68 6.15 -1.38
N ILE A 51 3.50 5.58 -1.28
CA ILE A 51 3.21 4.54 -0.28
C ILE A 51 3.09 3.19 -0.99
N GLU A 52 3.90 2.24 -0.54
CA GLU A 52 3.83 0.85 -0.96
C GLU A 52 2.93 0.08 0.00
N LEU A 53 1.77 -0.36 -0.50
CA LEU A 53 0.78 -1.08 0.29
C LEU A 53 0.99 -2.59 0.15
N GLY A 54 1.30 -3.25 1.25
CA GLY A 54 1.44 -4.70 1.31
C GLY A 54 0.10 -5.38 1.53
N PHE A 55 -0.22 -6.38 0.71
CA PHE A 55 -1.38 -7.22 0.96
C PHE A 55 -0.99 -8.38 1.88
N PRO A 56 -1.70 -8.59 3.02
CA PRO A 56 -1.42 -9.71 3.92
C PRO A 56 -1.61 -11.06 3.24
N TYR A 57 -0.60 -11.93 3.37
CA TYR A 57 -0.64 -13.28 2.79
C TYR A 57 -0.31 -14.33 3.84
N SER A 58 -0.93 -15.51 3.75
CA SER A 58 -0.79 -16.60 4.72
C SER A 58 0.61 -17.21 4.78
N ASP A 59 1.35 -17.13 3.67
CA ASP A 59 2.69 -17.72 3.52
C ASP A 59 3.73 -16.65 3.14
N PRO A 60 4.02 -15.69 4.05
CA PRO A 60 4.84 -14.51 3.74
C PRO A 60 6.34 -14.83 3.79
N GLY A 61 6.80 -15.78 3.00
CA GLY A 61 8.17 -16.29 3.02
C GLY A 61 9.25 -15.28 2.63
N MET A 62 8.87 -14.21 1.94
CA MET A 62 9.80 -13.14 1.54
C MET A 62 9.90 -12.03 2.58
N ASP A 63 9.03 -12.03 3.59
CA ASP A 63 8.98 -10.98 4.60
C ASP A 63 9.80 -11.33 5.83
N GLY A 64 10.35 -10.32 6.49
CA GLY A 64 11.02 -10.48 7.78
C GLY A 64 10.02 -10.67 8.92
N PRO A 65 10.52 -11.03 10.13
CA PRO A 65 9.65 -11.39 11.26
C PRO A 65 8.67 -10.29 11.69
N THR A 66 9.08 -9.04 11.61
CA THR A 66 8.23 -7.90 12.00
C THR A 66 7.03 -7.77 11.07
N ILE A 67 7.25 -7.84 9.76
CA ILE A 67 6.18 -7.77 8.77
C ILE A 67 5.31 -9.04 8.84
N GLN A 68 5.91 -10.21 9.06
CA GLN A 68 5.15 -11.44 9.24
C GLN A 68 4.16 -11.34 10.39
N ARG A 69 4.58 -10.78 11.54
CA ARG A 69 3.68 -10.58 12.69
C ARG A 69 2.54 -9.61 12.38
N ALA A 70 2.83 -8.53 11.68
CA ALA A 70 1.80 -7.58 11.25
C ALA A 70 0.81 -8.23 10.27
N THR A 71 1.30 -9.04 9.34
CA THR A 71 0.49 -9.79 8.38
C THR A 71 -0.43 -10.79 9.09
N VAL A 72 0.08 -11.56 10.03
CA VAL A 72 -0.74 -12.49 10.83
C VAL A 72 -1.85 -11.75 11.57
N ALA A 73 -1.52 -10.65 12.23
CA ALA A 73 -2.51 -9.84 12.94
C ALA A 73 -3.59 -9.29 12.00
N ALA A 74 -3.21 -8.82 10.81
CA ALA A 74 -4.16 -8.33 9.81
C ALA A 74 -5.10 -9.44 9.32
N LEU A 75 -4.57 -10.64 9.05
CA LEU A 75 -5.38 -11.78 8.62
C LEU A 75 -6.33 -12.27 9.71
N GLU A 76 -5.88 -12.30 10.96
CA GLU A 76 -6.73 -12.66 12.11
C GLU A 76 -7.89 -11.67 12.30
N ARG A 77 -7.72 -10.42 11.91
CA ARG A 77 -8.79 -9.41 11.91
C ARG A 77 -9.72 -9.50 10.71
N GLY A 78 -9.44 -10.39 9.76
CA GLY A 78 -10.28 -10.61 8.60
C GLY A 78 -10.02 -9.69 7.42
N THR A 79 -8.79 -9.17 7.28
CA THR A 79 -8.40 -8.37 6.12
C THR A 79 -8.54 -9.16 4.83
N HIS A 80 -9.22 -8.59 3.85
CA HIS A 80 -9.49 -9.18 2.53
C HIS A 80 -8.83 -8.36 1.42
N LEU A 81 -8.79 -8.92 0.21
CA LEU A 81 -8.21 -8.24 -0.95
C LEU A 81 -8.94 -6.94 -1.29
N GLU A 82 -10.26 -6.89 -1.08
CA GLU A 82 -11.04 -5.67 -1.23
C GLU A 82 -10.54 -4.53 -0.34
N ASP A 83 -10.00 -4.85 0.82
CA ASP A 83 -9.42 -3.84 1.71
C ASP A 83 -8.17 -3.19 1.13
N LEU A 84 -7.39 -3.93 0.33
CA LEU A 84 -6.28 -3.35 -0.41
C LEU A 84 -6.79 -2.31 -1.41
N PHE A 85 -7.81 -2.65 -2.18
CA PHE A 85 -8.40 -1.72 -3.16
C PHE A 85 -9.02 -0.50 -2.48
N HIS A 86 -9.67 -0.70 -1.34
CA HIS A 86 -10.20 0.40 -0.53
C HIS A 86 -9.07 1.32 -0.05
N ALA A 87 -7.97 0.78 0.45
CA ALA A 87 -6.81 1.56 0.88
C ALA A 87 -6.18 2.35 -0.28
N VAL A 88 -6.03 1.71 -1.45
CA VAL A 88 -5.54 2.38 -2.66
C VAL A 88 -6.44 3.55 -3.02
N ASP A 89 -7.75 3.34 -3.05
CA ASP A 89 -8.71 4.38 -3.41
C ASP A 89 -8.68 5.56 -2.43
N GLU A 90 -8.70 5.28 -1.13
CA GLU A 90 -8.64 6.29 -0.08
C GLU A 90 -7.36 7.12 -0.15
N LEU A 91 -6.22 6.47 -0.30
CA LEU A 91 -4.93 7.16 -0.32
C LEU A 91 -4.70 7.93 -1.62
N THR A 92 -5.07 7.36 -2.77
CA THR A 92 -4.95 8.08 -4.05
C THR A 92 -5.92 9.25 -4.12
N SER A 93 -7.11 9.14 -3.56
CA SER A 93 -8.05 10.26 -3.44
C SER A 93 -7.55 11.33 -2.48
N TYR A 94 -6.80 10.95 -1.46
CA TYR A 94 -6.13 11.89 -0.55
C TYR A 94 -4.98 12.64 -1.19
N GLY A 95 -4.43 12.14 -2.30
CA GLY A 95 -3.39 12.80 -3.09
C GLY A 95 -2.01 12.17 -3.04
N ILE A 96 -1.86 10.99 -2.42
CA ILE A 96 -0.58 10.27 -2.36
C ILE A 96 -0.54 9.12 -3.37
N SER A 97 0.55 9.04 -4.13
CA SER A 97 0.79 7.92 -5.04
C SER A 97 0.95 6.62 -4.27
N THR A 98 0.37 5.55 -4.79
CA THR A 98 0.47 4.22 -4.18
C THR A 98 1.00 3.20 -5.18
N THR A 99 1.68 2.19 -4.65
CA THR A 99 1.97 0.93 -5.34
C THR A 99 1.49 -0.20 -4.45
N SER A 100 1.22 -1.35 -5.02
CA SER A 100 0.80 -2.53 -4.26
C SER A 100 1.88 -3.59 -4.32
N MET A 101 2.25 -4.12 -3.15
CA MET A 101 3.13 -5.26 -3.04
C MET A 101 2.30 -6.48 -2.64
N THR A 102 2.31 -7.50 -3.47
CA THR A 102 1.55 -8.73 -3.23
C THR A 102 2.28 -9.94 -3.77
N TYR A 103 2.00 -11.11 -3.17
CA TYR A 103 2.37 -12.39 -3.77
C TYR A 103 1.44 -12.67 -4.96
N TRP A 104 1.88 -13.56 -5.85
CA TRP A 104 1.12 -13.85 -7.07
C TRP A 104 -0.21 -14.57 -6.81
N ASN A 105 -0.23 -15.49 -5.83
CA ASN A 105 -1.43 -16.29 -5.55
C ASN A 105 -2.71 -15.47 -5.34
N PRO A 106 -2.72 -14.40 -4.52
CA PRO A 106 -3.91 -13.57 -4.40
C PRO A 106 -4.36 -12.94 -5.72
N VAL A 107 -3.43 -12.52 -6.55
CA VAL A 107 -3.72 -11.92 -7.87
C VAL A 107 -4.37 -12.95 -8.80
N GLU A 108 -3.81 -14.14 -8.86
CA GLU A 108 -4.33 -15.21 -9.69
C GLU A 108 -5.71 -15.69 -9.23
N TRP A 109 -5.89 -15.84 -7.91
CA TRP A 109 -7.15 -16.22 -7.32
C TRP A 109 -8.27 -15.18 -7.60
N TRP A 110 -7.95 -13.89 -7.51
CA TRP A 110 -8.88 -12.79 -7.81
C TRP A 110 -9.19 -12.71 -9.30
N GLY A 111 -8.21 -13.05 -10.15
CA GLY A 111 -8.25 -12.90 -11.60
C GLY A 111 -7.37 -11.74 -12.04
N VAL A 112 -6.36 -12.05 -12.87
CA VAL A 112 -5.34 -11.07 -13.28
C VAL A 112 -5.94 -9.83 -13.92
N GLU A 113 -6.86 -10.02 -14.87
CA GLU A 113 -7.51 -8.89 -15.54
C GLU A 113 -8.37 -8.05 -14.59
N ARG A 114 -9.05 -8.73 -13.67
CA ARG A 114 -9.90 -8.09 -12.67
C ARG A 114 -9.07 -7.32 -11.65
N PHE A 115 -7.90 -7.83 -11.28
CA PHE A 115 -6.96 -7.17 -10.38
C PHE A 115 -6.37 -5.91 -11.02
N ALA A 116 -6.09 -5.95 -12.31
CA ALA A 116 -5.46 -4.85 -13.05
C ALA A 116 -6.42 -3.67 -13.33
N LYS A 117 -7.72 -3.86 -13.22
CA LYS A 117 -8.75 -2.81 -13.42
C LYS A 117 -9.01 -2.02 -12.16
#